data_12bad132ebedbebc273ba7b9ff18cb16
#
_entry.id   12bad132ebedbebc273ba7b9ff18cb16
#
_cell.length_a   1.000
_cell.length_b   1.000
_cell.length_c   1.000
_cell.angle_alpha   90.00
_cell.angle_beta   90.00
_cell.angle_gamma   90.00
#
_symmetry.space_group_name_H-M   'P 1'
#
loop_
_entity.id
_entity.type
_entity.pdbx_description
1 polymer ?
#
loop_
_entity_poly.entity_id
_entity_poly.type
_entity_poly.pdbx_seq_one_letter_code
_entity_poly.pdbx_strand_id
1 'polypeptide(L)' 'MLSKHTERYVLRSCSEGGYLGINAVNQRIESQASLDRAWIFHSHDGAVKHALWIREVFGEAPDLVKLDL' A
#
# COMPACT_ATOMS: atom_id res chain seq x y z
N MET A 1 20.43 9.69 -16.56
CA MET A 1 19.84 9.45 -16.34
C MET A 1 19.17 9.22 -15.82
N LEU A 2 18.65 9.23 -15.70
CA LEU A 2 17.95 8.96 -15.15
C LEU A 2 17.00 8.53 -15.23
N SER A 3 16.82 7.97 -15.14
CA SER A 3 15.72 7.44 -15.35
C SER A 3 14.75 7.62 -14.53
N LYS A 4 13.96 7.78 -14.64
CA LYS A 4 13.12 7.89 -13.90
C LYS A 4 12.19 7.05 -13.82
N HIS A 5 12.13 6.16 -13.30
CA HIS A 5 11.10 5.33 -13.14
C HIS A 5 10.18 5.83 -12.17
N THR A 6 8.96 5.95 -12.47
CA THR A 6 7.93 6.25 -11.52
C THR A 6 7.20 4.99 -11.24
N GLU A 7 7.84 4.10 -10.57
CA GLU A 7 7.16 2.91 -10.12
C GLU A 7 6.22 3.28 -8.99
N ARG A 8 5.04 2.71 -9.00
CA ARG A 8 4.06 2.93 -7.94
C ARG A 8 3.52 1.61 -7.49
N TYR A 9 3.45 1.46 -6.19
CA TYR A 9 2.95 0.23 -5.58
C TYR A 9 1.90 0.58 -4.55
N VAL A 10 0.89 -0.24 -4.44
CA VAL A 10 -0.12 -0.11 -3.39
C VAL A 10 -0.26 -1.45 -2.69
N LEU A 11 -0.79 -1.41 -1.48
CA LEU A 11 -1.05 -2.63 -0.73
C LEU A 11 -2.55 -2.87 -0.74
N ARG A 12 -2.93 -4.08 -1.09
CA ARG A 12 -4.33 -4.46 -1.19
C ARG A 12 -4.69 -5.36 -0.03
N SER A 13 -5.81 -5.06 0.61
CA SER A 13 -6.26 -5.87 1.73
C SER A 13 -6.72 -7.23 1.24
N CYS A 14 -6.21 -8.30 1.85
CA CYS A 14 -6.62 -9.64 1.50
C CYS A 14 -8.00 -9.97 1.99
N SER A 15 -8.40 -9.40 3.11
CA SER A 15 -9.68 -9.74 3.71
C SER A 15 -10.81 -8.86 3.25
N GLU A 16 -10.54 -7.58 2.98
CA GLU A 16 -11.60 -6.65 2.63
C GLU A 16 -11.63 -6.26 1.17
N GLY A 17 -10.56 -6.57 0.45
CA GLY A 17 -10.55 -6.35 -0.99
C GLY A 17 -10.25 -4.94 -1.44
N GLY A 18 -10.11 -4.01 -0.53
CA GLY A 18 -9.77 -2.63 -0.91
C GLY A 18 -8.29 -2.38 -0.81
N TYR A 19 -7.90 -1.15 -1.10
CA TYR A 19 -6.50 -0.74 -1.00
C TYR A 19 -6.26 -0.13 0.37
N LEU A 20 -5.08 -0.37 0.92
CA LEU A 20 -4.77 0.16 2.24
C LEU A 20 -4.34 1.61 2.13
N GLY A 21 -4.84 2.43 3.01
CA GLY A 21 -4.50 3.83 3.09
C GLY A 21 -4.55 4.31 4.52
N ILE A 22 -4.08 5.53 4.77
CA ILE A 22 -4.11 6.11 6.10
C ILE A 22 -5.26 7.09 6.17
N ASN A 23 -6.13 6.92 7.16
CA ASN A 23 -7.19 7.87 7.41
C ASN A 23 -6.59 9.08 8.13
N ALA A 24 -6.69 10.25 7.52
CA ALA A 24 -6.07 11.46 8.04
C ALA A 24 -6.71 11.93 9.35
N VAL A 25 -7.95 11.56 9.60
CA VAL A 25 -8.65 12.00 10.79
C VAL A 25 -8.19 11.24 12.03
N ASN A 26 -8.11 9.91 11.94
CA ASN A 26 -7.77 9.09 13.10
C ASN A 26 -6.41 8.42 13.00
N GLN A 27 -5.64 8.69 11.94
CA GLN A 27 -4.30 8.16 11.75
C GLN A 27 -4.27 6.65 11.70
N ARG A 28 -5.34 6.02 11.26
CA ARG A 28 -5.41 4.57 11.19
C ARG A 28 -5.27 4.08 9.76
N ILE A 29 -4.69 2.90 9.61
CA ILE A 29 -4.61 2.24 8.32
C ILE A 29 -5.95 1.57 8.08
N GLU A 30 -6.59 1.93 6.98
CA GLU A 30 -7.90 1.42 6.65
C GLU A 30 -7.96 1.00 5.20
N SER A 31 -8.89 0.10 4.90
CA SER A 31 -9.13 -0.31 3.53
C SER A 31 -9.94 0.75 2.80
N GLN A 32 -9.45 1.18 1.65
CA GLN A 32 -10.10 2.20 0.85
C GLN A 32 -10.53 1.59 -0.48
N ALA A 33 -11.74 1.91 -0.90
CA ALA A 33 -12.23 1.41 -2.18
C ALA A 33 -11.56 2.11 -3.36
N SER A 34 -11.10 3.33 -3.15
CA SER A 34 -10.53 4.14 -4.23
C SER A 34 -9.02 4.18 -4.18
N LEU A 35 -8.38 4.05 -5.34
CA LEU A 35 -6.94 4.18 -5.43
C LEU A 35 -6.46 5.58 -5.06
N ASP A 36 -7.31 6.59 -5.21
CA ASP A 36 -6.93 7.95 -4.87
C ASP A 36 -6.62 8.11 -3.40
N ARG A 37 -7.18 7.25 -2.56
CA ARG A 37 -6.95 7.33 -1.12
C ARG A 37 -5.98 6.27 -0.64
N ALA A 38 -5.46 5.45 -1.54
CA ALA A 38 -4.53 4.40 -1.18
C ALA A 38 -3.15 4.99 -0.86
N TRP A 39 -2.43 4.29 -0.03
CA TRP A 39 -1.07 4.67 0.31
C TRP A 39 -0.18 4.22 -0.83
N ILE A 40 0.44 5.16 -1.51
CA ILE A 40 1.26 4.88 -2.68
C ILE A 40 2.74 4.84 -2.29
N PHE A 41 3.40 3.76 -2.67
CA PHE A 41 4.82 3.61 -2.43
C PHE A 41 5.54 3.74 -3.76
N HIS A 42 6.68 4.38 -3.75
CA HIS A 42 7.46 4.62 -4.97
C HIS A 42 8.65 3.68 -5.10
N SER A 43 8.78 2.71 -4.21
CA SER A 43 9.81 1.69 -4.32
C SER A 43 9.25 0.36 -3.88
N HIS A 44 9.73 -0.70 -4.51
CA HIS A 44 9.33 -2.05 -4.15
C HIS A 44 9.73 -2.37 -2.71
N ASP A 45 10.95 -1.99 -2.34
CA ASP A 45 11.45 -2.26 -1.00
C ASP A 45 10.61 -1.57 0.07
N GLY A 46 10.23 -0.34 -0.17
CA GLY A 46 9.40 0.39 0.78
C GLY A 46 8.06 -0.27 0.95
N ALA A 47 7.45 -0.71 -0.14
CA ALA A 47 6.16 -1.38 -0.09
C ALA A 47 6.26 -2.70 0.66
N VAL A 48 7.31 -3.48 0.39
CA VAL A 48 7.51 -4.77 1.06
C VAL A 48 7.70 -4.57 2.56
N LYS A 49 8.50 -3.59 2.95
CA LYS A 49 8.75 -3.34 4.37
C LYS A 49 7.46 -2.98 5.10
N HIS A 50 6.62 -2.17 4.47
CA HIS A 50 5.35 -1.81 5.08
C HIS A 50 4.39 -3.00 5.13
N ALA A 51 4.40 -3.83 4.10
CA ALA A 51 3.56 -5.02 4.10
C ALA A 51 3.96 -5.97 5.24
N LEU A 52 5.25 -6.14 5.47
CA LEU A 52 5.72 -6.98 6.56
C LEU A 52 5.35 -6.39 7.91
N TRP A 53 5.47 -5.08 8.06
CA TRP A 53 5.09 -4.42 9.30
C TRP A 53 3.60 -4.59 9.58
N ILE A 54 2.77 -4.45 8.56
CA ILE A 54 1.32 -4.61 8.69
C ILE A 54 1.02 -6.05 9.10
N ARG A 55 1.72 -7.02 8.52
CA ARG A 55 1.54 -8.40 8.88
C ARG A 55 1.81 -8.63 10.36
N GLU A 56 2.87 -8.02 10.89
CA GLU A 56 3.21 -8.20 12.29
C GLU A 56 2.22 -7.53 13.23
N VAL A 57 1.72 -6.36 12.85
CA VAL A 57 0.82 -5.60 13.70
C VAL A 57 -0.60 -6.13 13.62
N PHE A 58 -1.06 -6.50 12.42
CA PHE A 58 -2.46 -6.88 12.21
C PHE A 58 -2.67 -8.35 11.93
N GLY A 59 -1.60 -9.11 11.75
CA GLY A 59 -1.71 -10.55 11.58
C GLY A 59 -1.90 -11.03 10.14
N GLU A 60 -2.10 -10.13 9.19
CA GLU A 60 -2.28 -10.49 7.80
C GLU A 60 -1.42 -9.64 6.92
N ALA A 61 -0.72 -10.28 5.98
CA ALA A 61 0.08 -9.55 5.01
C ALA A 61 -0.80 -9.11 3.85
N PRO A 62 -0.78 -7.83 3.48
CA PRO A 62 -1.51 -7.39 2.30
C PRO A 62 -0.79 -7.82 1.04
N ASP A 63 -1.53 -7.82 -0.07
CA ASP A 63 -0.94 -8.08 -1.38
C ASP A 63 -0.27 -6.84 -1.91
N LEU A 64 0.90 -7.03 -2.49
CA LEU A 64 1.62 -5.94 -3.13
C LEU A 64 1.18 -5.87 -4.59
N VAL A 65 0.69 -4.71 -5.00
CA VAL A 65 0.22 -4.52 -6.36
C VAL A 65 1.02 -3.40 -7.01
N LYS A 66 1.62 -3.69 -8.14
CA LYS A 66 2.33 -2.68 -8.91
C LYS A 66 1.35 -2.02 -9.87
N LEU A 67 1.35 -0.70 -9.86
CA LEU A 67 0.49 0.05 -10.75
C LEU A 67 1.23 0.36 -12.05
N ASP A 68 0.59 0.02 -13.17
CA ASP A 68 1.12 0.35 -14.47
C ASP A 68 0.51 1.64 -14.93
N LEU A 69 1.33 2.57 -15.29
CA LEU A 69 0.84 3.86 -15.76
C LEU A 69 1.26 4.14 -17.19
#